data_6f400f49d843ade732ee86ee447bb016
#
_entry.id   6f400f49d843ade732ee86ee447bb016
#
_cell.length_a   1.000
_cell.length_b   1.000
_cell.length_c   1.000
_cell.angle_alpha   90.00
_cell.angle_beta   90.00
_cell.angle_gamma   90.00
#
_symmetry.space_group_name_H-M   'P 1'
#
loop_
_entity.id
_entity.type
_entity.pdbx_description
1 polymer ?
#
loop_
_entity_poly.entity_id
_entity_poly.type
_entity_poly.pdbx_seq_one_letter_code
_entity_poly.pdbx_strand_id
1 'polypeptide(L)'
;MRQFRKIIGAFLVIAITLCTIASCDLLGGKKPEELTATADEILATTPYTVEMLLKYDANDADMLTAMSDVAATEMKLTVDGSNFVGKLALGEENYIIYTFVDGTLYTEWSENGTDVQEKKEITAEDKAGLLAEFGTGLKYTDFSEVEVASAKDVSVITCRNINSDKVAELAAPLQAQLEEVFDDVVVTVYNATLDIELENDSYNVIVLTCEYFITVNGSTSYSVEMTYSMKYSYGKDREIMAPSF
;
A
#
# COMPACT_ATOMS: atom_id res chain seq x y z
N MET A 1 -7.01 15.00 11.25
CA MET A 1 -5.91 15.90 10.86
C MET A 1 -4.83 16.12 11.92
N ARG A 2 -5.13 16.49 13.19
CA ARG A 2 -4.08 16.76 14.21
C ARG A 2 -3.29 15.55 14.70
N GLN A 3 -3.85 14.35 14.68
CA GLN A 3 -3.15 13.13 15.10
C GLN A 3 -2.26 12.56 13.96
N PHE A 4 -2.68 12.70 12.71
CA PHE A 4 -1.91 12.26 11.54
C PHE A 4 -0.64 13.10 11.34
N ARG A 5 -0.73 14.42 11.56
CA ARG A 5 0.47 15.29 11.60
C ARG A 5 1.44 14.94 12.72
N LYS A 6 0.96 14.34 13.81
CA LYS A 6 1.83 13.87 14.90
C LYS A 6 2.53 12.57 14.56
N ILE A 7 1.90 11.69 13.78
CA ILE A 7 2.51 10.43 13.32
C ILE A 7 3.56 10.74 12.25
N ILE A 8 3.26 11.57 11.24
CA ILE A 8 4.23 12.03 10.25
C ILE A 8 5.34 12.86 10.91
N GLY A 9 5.00 13.71 11.89
CA GLY A 9 5.99 14.49 12.64
C GLY A 9 6.89 13.63 13.54
N ALA A 10 6.38 12.52 14.10
CA ALA A 10 7.17 11.55 14.83
C ALA A 10 8.11 10.75 13.89
N PHE A 11 7.62 10.37 12.70
CA PHE A 11 8.43 9.76 11.65
C PHE A 11 9.57 10.68 11.20
N LEU A 12 9.28 11.96 10.95
CA LEU A 12 10.29 12.93 10.53
C LEU A 12 11.33 13.20 11.62
N VAL A 13 10.93 13.25 12.90
CA VAL A 13 11.84 13.44 14.04
C VAL A 13 12.67 12.19 14.28
N ILE A 14 12.14 10.99 14.13
CA ILE A 14 12.88 9.73 14.23
C ILE A 14 13.88 9.63 13.08
N ALA A 15 13.49 9.93 11.85
CA ALA A 15 14.38 9.96 10.68
C ALA A 15 15.52 10.98 10.84
N ILE A 16 15.24 12.19 11.32
CA ILE A 16 16.27 13.23 11.54
C ILE A 16 17.19 12.87 12.71
N THR A 17 16.69 12.24 13.78
CA THR A 17 17.52 11.84 14.92
C THR A 17 18.37 10.62 14.58
N LEU A 18 17.91 9.74 13.68
CA LEU A 18 18.65 8.56 13.22
C LEU A 18 19.73 8.92 12.17
N CYS A 19 19.50 9.93 11.32
CA CYS A 19 20.54 10.40 10.38
C CYS A 19 21.81 10.94 11.04
N THR A 20 21.74 11.36 12.31
CA THR A 20 22.94 11.77 13.07
C THR A 20 23.72 10.61 13.67
N ILE A 21 23.19 9.38 13.64
CA ILE A 21 23.84 8.16 14.16
C ILE A 21 24.42 7.29 13.03
N ALA A 22 24.01 7.53 11.77
CA ALA A 22 24.36 6.72 10.61
C ALA A 22 25.83 6.87 10.11
N SER A 23 26.72 7.53 10.88
CA SER A 23 28.16 7.54 10.59
C SER A 23 28.96 6.44 11.31
N CYS A 24 28.31 5.45 11.89
CA CYS A 24 28.99 4.30 12.52
C CYS A 24 28.64 2.99 11.78
N ASP A 25 29.32 2.77 10.70
CA ASP A 25 29.44 1.48 9.98
C ASP A 25 30.20 0.40 10.78
N LEU A 26 30.21 0.52 12.11
CA LEU A 26 31.04 -0.29 13.01
C LEU A 26 30.27 -1.28 13.91
N LEU A 27 28.96 -1.34 13.85
CA LEU A 27 28.15 -2.32 14.58
C LEU A 27 27.21 -2.99 13.60
N GLY A 28 27.56 -4.19 13.15
CA GLY A 28 26.86 -5.08 12.22
C GLY A 28 25.33 -4.94 12.18
N GLY A 29 24.84 -3.91 11.51
CA GLY A 29 23.40 -3.71 11.28
C GLY A 29 22.87 -4.81 10.36
N LYS A 30 21.67 -5.32 10.65
CA LYS A 30 20.99 -6.25 9.76
C LYS A 30 20.83 -5.60 8.39
N LYS A 31 21.01 -6.37 7.34
CA LYS A 31 20.80 -5.89 5.96
C LYS A 31 19.31 -5.86 5.61
N PRO A 32 18.87 -5.04 4.63
CA PRO A 32 17.48 -5.02 4.18
C PRO A 32 16.94 -6.41 3.85
N GLU A 33 17.76 -7.26 3.19
CA GLU A 33 17.41 -8.63 2.80
C GLU A 33 17.11 -9.52 4.01
N GLU A 34 17.89 -9.40 5.08
CA GLU A 34 17.71 -10.19 6.29
C GLU A 34 16.47 -9.76 7.06
N LEU A 35 16.24 -8.44 7.14
CA LEU A 35 15.08 -7.86 7.82
C LEU A 35 13.78 -8.24 7.11
N THR A 36 13.70 -8.05 5.79
CA THR A 36 12.49 -8.35 5.03
C THR A 36 12.24 -9.86 4.95
N ALA A 37 13.27 -10.71 4.81
CA ALA A 37 13.10 -12.15 4.79
C ALA A 37 12.49 -12.68 6.10
N THR A 38 12.94 -12.15 7.25
CA THR A 38 12.39 -12.53 8.57
C THR A 38 10.94 -12.06 8.70
N ALA A 39 10.63 -10.82 8.27
CA ALA A 39 9.28 -10.29 8.31
C ALA A 39 8.32 -11.04 7.38
N ASP A 40 8.78 -11.43 6.18
CA ASP A 40 8.03 -12.25 5.23
C ASP A 40 7.73 -13.65 5.80
N GLU A 41 8.68 -14.28 6.51
CA GLU A 41 8.46 -15.57 7.19
C GLU A 41 7.39 -15.44 8.29
N ILE A 42 7.44 -14.38 9.09
CA ILE A 42 6.43 -14.12 10.12
C ILE A 42 5.06 -13.88 9.47
N LEU A 43 5.00 -13.08 8.39
CA LEU A 43 3.78 -12.80 7.65
C LEU A 43 3.17 -14.07 7.05
N ALA A 44 3.99 -14.99 6.56
CA ALA A 44 3.55 -16.25 5.96
C ALA A 44 3.00 -17.27 6.99
N THR A 45 3.42 -17.16 8.27
CA THR A 45 3.13 -18.15 9.31
C THR A 45 2.20 -17.67 10.40
N THR A 46 1.95 -16.36 10.48
CA THR A 46 1.18 -15.75 11.57
C THR A 46 -0.07 -15.06 10.98
N PRO A 47 -1.27 -15.27 11.57
CA PRO A 47 -2.46 -14.54 11.18
C PRO A 47 -2.25 -13.04 11.34
N TYR A 48 -2.68 -12.26 10.35
CA TYR A 48 -2.51 -10.80 10.37
C TYR A 48 -3.69 -10.06 9.75
N THR A 49 -3.79 -8.80 10.09
CA THR A 49 -4.65 -7.84 9.42
C THR A 49 -3.80 -6.67 8.96
N VAL A 50 -3.97 -6.22 7.73
CA VAL A 50 -3.43 -4.97 7.22
C VAL A 50 -4.56 -4.01 6.89
N GLU A 51 -4.47 -2.80 7.44
CA GLU A 51 -5.35 -1.68 7.14
C GLU A 51 -4.57 -0.71 6.24
N MET A 52 -5.16 -0.41 5.10
CA MET A 52 -4.53 0.39 4.06
C MET A 52 -5.31 1.68 3.85
N LEU A 53 -4.58 2.77 3.63
CA LEU A 53 -5.16 4.09 3.40
C LEU A 53 -4.43 4.74 2.24
N LEU A 54 -5.19 5.08 1.21
CA LEU A 54 -4.74 5.86 0.07
C LEU A 54 -5.20 7.30 0.22
N LYS A 55 -4.27 8.24 0.03
CA LYS A 55 -4.53 9.68 0.08
C LYS A 55 -3.87 10.35 -1.09
N TYR A 56 -4.59 11.33 -1.62
CA TYR A 56 -4.06 12.25 -2.61
C TYR A 56 -4.05 13.68 -2.03
N ASP A 57 -3.03 14.44 -2.41
CA ASP A 57 -2.95 15.88 -2.24
C ASP A 57 -2.56 16.48 -3.59
N ALA A 58 -3.28 17.50 -4.03
CA ALA A 58 -3.06 18.13 -5.32
C ALA A 58 -3.00 19.65 -5.17
N ASN A 59 -2.24 20.28 -6.03
CA ASN A 59 -2.14 21.75 -6.08
C ASN A 59 -3.38 22.44 -6.68
N ASP A 60 -4.35 21.68 -7.14
CA ASP A 60 -5.60 22.13 -7.76
C ASP A 60 -6.82 21.40 -7.16
N ALA A 61 -7.87 22.15 -6.86
CA ALA A 61 -9.05 21.62 -6.17
C ALA A 61 -9.92 20.70 -7.06
N ASP A 62 -10.00 21.00 -8.35
CA ASP A 62 -10.79 20.20 -9.29
C ASP A 62 -10.07 18.87 -9.57
N MET A 63 -8.73 18.90 -9.70
CA MET A 63 -7.93 17.68 -9.81
C MET A 63 -8.04 16.84 -8.53
N LEU A 64 -7.96 17.45 -7.34
CA LEU A 64 -8.11 16.74 -6.08
C LEU A 64 -9.49 16.07 -5.96
N THR A 65 -10.54 16.74 -6.43
CA THR A 65 -11.90 16.18 -6.45
C THR A 65 -11.96 14.96 -7.38
N ALA A 66 -11.46 15.09 -8.62
CA ALA A 66 -11.41 13.98 -9.58
C ALA A 66 -10.62 12.78 -9.03
N MET A 67 -9.49 13.02 -8.34
CA MET A 67 -8.71 11.97 -7.71
C MET A 67 -9.45 11.29 -6.55
N SER A 68 -10.18 12.07 -5.75
CA SER A 68 -10.93 11.56 -4.60
C SER A 68 -12.12 10.70 -5.01
N ASP A 69 -12.72 10.99 -6.15
CA ASP A 69 -13.86 10.24 -6.68
C ASP A 69 -13.47 8.85 -7.21
N VAL A 70 -12.20 8.67 -7.59
CA VAL A 70 -11.67 7.40 -8.11
C VAL A 70 -10.84 6.61 -7.09
N ALA A 71 -10.53 7.19 -5.94
CA ALA A 71 -9.71 6.56 -4.91
C ALA A 71 -10.53 5.67 -3.97
N ALA A 72 -10.05 4.46 -3.73
CA ALA A 72 -10.56 3.64 -2.64
C ALA A 72 -10.33 4.36 -1.30
N THR A 73 -11.39 4.58 -0.54
CA THR A 73 -11.32 5.32 0.72
C THR A 73 -10.88 4.45 1.89
N GLU A 74 -11.15 3.15 1.82
CA GLU A 74 -10.77 2.18 2.84
C GLU A 74 -10.45 0.83 2.20
N MET A 75 -9.29 0.28 2.55
CA MET A 75 -8.92 -1.09 2.18
C MET A 75 -8.46 -1.84 3.42
N LYS A 76 -8.89 -3.10 3.53
CA LYS A 76 -8.53 -3.96 4.65
C LYS A 76 -8.38 -5.39 4.18
N LEU A 77 -7.29 -6.02 4.57
CA LEU A 77 -7.04 -7.45 4.33
C LEU A 77 -6.80 -8.14 5.67
N THR A 78 -7.50 -9.24 5.92
CA THR A 78 -7.24 -10.16 7.03
C THR A 78 -6.87 -11.51 6.45
N VAL A 79 -5.76 -12.07 6.90
CA VAL A 79 -5.26 -13.40 6.49
C VAL A 79 -5.12 -14.28 7.70
N ASP A 80 -5.62 -15.52 7.59
CA ASP A 80 -5.46 -16.57 8.59
C ASP A 80 -5.13 -17.90 7.88
N GLY A 81 -3.88 -18.30 7.95
CA GLY A 81 -3.36 -19.46 7.22
C GLY A 81 -3.56 -19.34 5.71
N SER A 82 -4.34 -20.26 5.13
CA SER A 82 -4.65 -20.26 3.70
C SER A 82 -5.85 -19.36 3.34
N ASN A 83 -6.64 -18.92 4.31
CA ASN A 83 -7.87 -18.17 4.13
C ASN A 83 -7.63 -16.66 4.23
N PHE A 84 -8.46 -15.87 3.55
CA PHE A 84 -8.40 -14.41 3.68
C PHE A 84 -9.77 -13.75 3.49
N VAL A 85 -9.92 -12.56 4.05
CA VAL A 85 -10.97 -11.60 3.73
C VAL A 85 -10.35 -10.28 3.34
N GLY A 86 -10.62 -9.81 2.13
CA GLY A 86 -10.23 -8.50 1.62
C GLY A 86 -11.45 -7.62 1.42
N LYS A 87 -11.40 -6.37 1.87
CA LYS A 87 -12.44 -5.36 1.66
C LYS A 87 -11.83 -4.15 0.97
N LEU A 88 -12.48 -3.70 -0.08
CA LEU A 88 -12.25 -2.43 -0.77
C LEU A 88 -13.53 -1.60 -0.68
N ALA A 89 -13.45 -0.38 -0.19
CA ALA A 89 -14.58 0.53 -0.14
C ALA A 89 -14.29 1.79 -0.97
N LEU A 90 -15.20 2.10 -1.88
CA LEU A 90 -15.22 3.28 -2.73
C LEU A 90 -16.36 4.21 -2.25
N GLY A 91 -16.18 4.83 -1.08
CA GLY A 91 -17.24 5.56 -0.39
C GLY A 91 -18.17 4.64 0.42
N GLU A 92 -19.32 5.16 0.84
CA GLU A 92 -20.24 4.45 1.74
C GLU A 92 -21.12 3.41 1.01
N GLU A 93 -21.43 3.63 -0.27
CA GLU A 93 -22.40 2.84 -1.04
C GLU A 93 -21.77 1.84 -2.00
N ASN A 94 -20.45 1.97 -2.29
CA ASN A 94 -19.74 1.11 -3.21
C ASN A 94 -18.64 0.36 -2.48
N TYR A 95 -18.72 -0.95 -2.48
CA TYR A 95 -17.70 -1.81 -1.86
C TYR A 95 -17.55 -3.12 -2.61
N ILE A 96 -16.40 -3.75 -2.42
CA ILE A 96 -16.13 -5.13 -2.83
C ILE A 96 -15.53 -5.87 -1.63
N ILE A 97 -16.07 -7.04 -1.33
CA ILE A 97 -15.53 -7.96 -0.31
C ILE A 97 -15.16 -9.28 -0.98
N TYR A 98 -13.92 -9.68 -0.83
CA TYR A 98 -13.40 -10.97 -1.23
C TYR A 98 -13.26 -11.85 0.01
N THR A 99 -13.89 -13.00 0.05
CA THR A 99 -13.70 -14.02 1.10
C THR A 99 -13.20 -15.30 0.45
N PHE A 100 -11.99 -15.72 0.77
CA PHE A 100 -11.42 -16.98 0.29
C PHE A 100 -11.34 -17.98 1.43
N VAL A 101 -12.02 -19.11 1.26
CA VAL A 101 -12.06 -20.21 2.22
C VAL A 101 -11.99 -21.54 1.47
N ASP A 102 -11.05 -22.38 1.85
CA ASP A 102 -10.91 -23.77 1.37
C ASP A 102 -10.97 -23.93 -0.16
N GLY A 103 -10.29 -23.06 -0.90
CA GLY A 103 -10.21 -23.12 -2.36
C GLY A 103 -11.35 -22.39 -3.09
N THR A 104 -12.32 -21.85 -2.38
CA THR A 104 -13.46 -21.13 -2.94
C THR A 104 -13.36 -19.64 -2.64
N LEU A 105 -13.48 -18.81 -3.67
CA LEU A 105 -13.62 -17.35 -3.57
C LEU A 105 -15.11 -17.01 -3.58
N TYR A 106 -15.51 -16.26 -2.59
CA TYR A 106 -16.81 -15.60 -2.49
C TYR A 106 -16.57 -14.11 -2.70
N THR A 107 -17.24 -13.52 -3.67
CA THR A 107 -17.18 -12.09 -3.94
C THR A 107 -18.55 -11.48 -3.67
N GLU A 108 -18.57 -10.45 -2.85
CA GLU A 108 -19.75 -9.63 -2.58
C GLU A 108 -19.41 -8.19 -2.96
N TRP A 109 -20.26 -7.55 -3.74
CA TRP A 109 -20.08 -6.14 -4.08
C TRP A 109 -21.40 -5.41 -4.11
N SER A 110 -21.36 -4.13 -3.79
CA SER A 110 -22.50 -3.22 -3.94
C SER A 110 -22.18 -2.18 -4.98
N GLU A 111 -23.10 -1.99 -5.88
CA GLU A 111 -23.05 -0.95 -6.91
C GLU A 111 -24.39 -0.22 -6.93
N ASN A 112 -24.35 1.09 -6.64
CA ASN A 112 -25.57 1.93 -6.60
C ASN A 112 -26.66 1.36 -5.68
N GLY A 113 -26.27 0.78 -4.54
CA GLY A 113 -27.18 0.21 -3.55
C GLY A 113 -27.79 -1.14 -3.95
N THR A 114 -27.22 -1.81 -4.95
CA THR A 114 -27.60 -3.18 -5.33
C THR A 114 -26.48 -4.14 -4.97
N ASP A 115 -26.75 -5.03 -4.03
CA ASP A 115 -25.79 -6.06 -3.61
C ASP A 115 -25.82 -7.25 -4.56
N VAL A 116 -24.64 -7.67 -5.00
CA VAL A 116 -24.43 -8.82 -5.88
C VAL A 116 -23.45 -9.78 -5.21
N GLN A 117 -23.68 -11.07 -5.35
CA GLN A 117 -22.86 -12.11 -4.74
C GLN A 117 -22.51 -13.18 -5.77
N GLU A 118 -21.27 -13.59 -5.77
CA GLU A 118 -20.74 -14.65 -6.63
C GLU A 118 -19.83 -15.58 -5.82
N LYS A 119 -19.78 -16.86 -6.23
CA LYS A 119 -18.80 -17.81 -5.73
C LYS A 119 -18.14 -18.57 -6.86
N LYS A 120 -16.82 -18.80 -6.74
CA LYS A 120 -16.02 -19.47 -7.75
C LYS A 120 -14.86 -20.23 -7.10
N GLU A 121 -14.58 -21.43 -7.57
CA GLU A 121 -13.29 -22.06 -7.29
C GLU A 121 -12.19 -21.32 -8.05
N ILE A 122 -11.09 -21.02 -7.37
CA ILE A 122 -9.95 -20.31 -7.95
C ILE A 122 -8.65 -21.09 -7.74
N THR A 123 -7.70 -20.88 -8.64
CA THR A 123 -6.37 -21.45 -8.54
C THR A 123 -5.51 -20.73 -7.50
N ALA A 124 -4.37 -21.33 -7.13
CA ALA A 124 -3.38 -20.67 -6.29
C ALA A 124 -2.80 -19.42 -6.94
N GLU A 125 -2.71 -19.38 -8.28
CA GLU A 125 -2.24 -18.24 -9.04
C GLU A 125 -3.25 -17.08 -9.00
N ASP A 126 -4.56 -17.37 -9.21
CA ASP A 126 -5.61 -16.37 -9.08
C ASP A 126 -5.63 -15.76 -7.67
N LYS A 127 -5.50 -16.63 -6.63
CA LYS A 127 -5.40 -16.18 -5.24
C LYS A 127 -4.21 -15.24 -5.02
N ALA A 128 -3.04 -15.59 -5.54
CA ALA A 128 -1.85 -14.76 -5.41
C ALA A 128 -2.03 -13.40 -6.10
N GLY A 129 -2.69 -13.39 -7.27
CA GLY A 129 -3.07 -12.15 -7.97
C GLY A 129 -3.95 -11.26 -7.12
N LEU A 130 -5.02 -11.80 -6.53
CA LEU A 130 -5.91 -11.04 -5.64
C LEU A 130 -5.18 -10.48 -4.41
N LEU A 131 -4.30 -11.25 -3.77
CA LEU A 131 -3.53 -10.76 -2.64
C LEU A 131 -2.54 -9.66 -3.03
N ALA A 132 -2.02 -9.68 -4.25
CA ALA A 132 -1.13 -8.64 -4.76
C ALA A 132 -1.84 -7.28 -4.92
N GLU A 133 -3.16 -7.25 -5.14
CA GLU A 133 -3.95 -6.01 -5.20
C GLU A 133 -3.95 -5.25 -3.86
N PHE A 134 -3.69 -5.94 -2.76
CA PHE A 134 -3.59 -5.37 -1.42
C PHE A 134 -2.13 -5.00 -1.03
N GLY A 135 -1.24 -4.84 -1.97
CA GLY A 135 0.16 -4.49 -1.73
C GLY A 135 0.57 -3.18 -2.40
N THR A 136 1.78 -2.71 -2.11
CA THR A 136 2.36 -1.55 -2.82
C THR A 136 2.81 -1.92 -4.24
N GLY A 137 2.95 -3.20 -4.56
CA GLY A 137 3.58 -3.69 -5.78
C GLY A 137 5.09 -3.47 -5.85
N LEU A 138 5.68 -2.76 -4.87
CA LEU A 138 7.09 -2.39 -4.83
C LEU A 138 7.85 -3.08 -3.69
N LYS A 139 9.13 -3.32 -3.93
CA LYS A 139 10.10 -3.86 -2.97
C LYS A 139 11.26 -2.89 -2.81
N TYR A 140 12.03 -3.01 -1.71
CA TYR A 140 13.25 -2.22 -1.52
C TYR A 140 14.25 -2.36 -2.69
N THR A 141 14.26 -3.50 -3.40
CA THR A 141 15.11 -3.73 -4.58
C THR A 141 14.71 -2.92 -5.81
N ASP A 142 13.53 -2.32 -5.82
CA ASP A 142 13.05 -1.47 -6.91
C ASP A 142 13.59 -0.02 -6.80
N PHE A 143 14.45 0.22 -5.82
CA PHE A 143 15.08 1.51 -5.54
C PHE A 143 16.60 1.41 -5.59
N SER A 144 17.26 2.49 -6.06
CA SER A 144 18.71 2.53 -6.17
C SER A 144 19.41 3.02 -4.87
N GLU A 145 18.67 3.69 -3.99
CA GLU A 145 19.17 4.14 -2.70
C GLU A 145 18.35 3.50 -1.59
N VAL A 146 19.01 2.69 -0.74
CA VAL A 146 18.37 2.00 0.37
C VAL A 146 19.18 2.21 1.62
N GLU A 147 18.57 2.79 2.64
CA GLU A 147 19.16 3.06 3.95
C GLU A 147 18.43 2.24 5.02
N VAL A 148 19.18 1.72 6.00
CA VAL A 148 18.62 1.02 7.15
C VAL A 148 19.03 1.72 8.42
N ALA A 149 18.04 2.05 9.26
CA ALA A 149 18.25 2.55 10.60
C ALA A 149 17.58 1.63 11.61
N SER A 150 18.29 1.23 12.67
CA SER A 150 17.76 0.34 13.69
C SER A 150 17.99 0.91 15.09
N ALA A 151 16.97 0.84 15.94
CA ALA A 151 17.05 1.22 17.34
C ALA A 151 16.20 0.28 18.20
N LYS A 152 16.83 -0.49 19.06
CA LYS A 152 16.19 -1.54 19.88
C LYS A 152 15.42 -2.54 18.99
N ASP A 153 14.10 -2.55 19.17
CA ASP A 153 13.18 -3.51 18.52
C ASP A 153 12.56 -2.94 17.23
N VAL A 154 12.95 -1.72 16.82
CA VAL A 154 12.45 -1.05 15.61
C VAL A 154 13.56 -0.92 14.58
N SER A 155 13.26 -1.30 13.35
CA SER A 155 14.10 -1.05 12.17
C SER A 155 13.29 -0.34 11.11
N VAL A 156 13.90 0.64 10.44
CA VAL A 156 13.30 1.37 9.31
C VAL A 156 14.19 1.21 8.10
N ILE A 157 13.61 0.74 7.01
CA ILE A 157 14.24 0.69 5.68
C ILE A 157 13.65 1.84 4.88
N THR A 158 14.47 2.81 4.50
CA THR A 158 14.08 3.95 3.67
C THR A 158 14.66 3.76 2.28
N CYS A 159 13.77 3.75 1.27
CA CYS A 159 14.12 3.53 -0.12
C CYS A 159 13.81 4.79 -0.93
N ARG A 160 14.76 5.25 -1.74
CA ARG A 160 14.66 6.45 -2.59
C ARG A 160 15.18 6.15 -3.99
N ASN A 161 14.86 7.04 -4.92
CA ASN A 161 15.30 6.92 -6.31
C ASN A 161 14.86 5.60 -6.95
N ILE A 162 13.56 5.52 -7.24
CA ILE A 162 12.95 4.36 -7.89
C ILE A 162 13.63 4.06 -9.24
N ASN A 163 13.82 2.80 -9.54
CA ASN A 163 14.39 2.35 -10.80
C ASN A 163 13.47 2.71 -11.98
N SER A 164 14.06 3.10 -13.10
CA SER A 164 13.33 3.66 -14.25
C SER A 164 12.33 2.70 -14.90
N ASP A 165 12.54 1.40 -14.80
CA ASP A 165 11.62 0.37 -15.25
C ASP A 165 10.33 0.29 -14.43
N LYS A 166 10.38 0.71 -13.16
CA LYS A 166 9.23 0.74 -12.24
C LYS A 166 8.39 2.03 -12.32
N VAL A 167 8.96 3.11 -12.84
CA VAL A 167 8.26 4.39 -13.00
C VAL A 167 6.99 4.24 -13.84
N ALA A 168 7.06 3.51 -14.96
CA ALA A 168 5.91 3.29 -15.82
C ALA A 168 4.83 2.41 -15.15
N GLU A 169 5.23 1.41 -14.36
CA GLU A 169 4.31 0.55 -13.60
C GLU A 169 3.52 1.35 -12.55
N LEU A 170 4.15 2.35 -11.91
CA LEU A 170 3.47 3.23 -10.95
C LEU A 170 2.54 4.26 -11.61
N ALA A 171 2.89 4.74 -12.79
CA ALA A 171 2.09 5.73 -13.51
C ALA A 171 0.83 5.13 -14.14
N ALA A 172 0.91 3.89 -14.64
CA ALA A 172 -0.11 3.28 -15.47
C ALA A 172 -1.51 3.18 -14.81
N PRO A 173 -1.66 2.76 -13.53
CA PRO A 173 -2.98 2.67 -12.91
C PRO A 173 -3.65 4.04 -12.80
N LEU A 174 -2.91 5.06 -12.39
CA LEU A 174 -3.43 6.41 -12.26
C LEU A 174 -3.77 7.02 -13.62
N GLN A 175 -2.93 6.81 -14.62
CA GLN A 175 -3.20 7.25 -15.99
C GLN A 175 -4.51 6.63 -16.51
N ALA A 176 -4.69 5.32 -16.38
CA ALA A 176 -5.89 4.63 -16.83
C ALA A 176 -7.17 5.16 -16.16
N GLN A 177 -7.11 5.47 -14.86
CA GLN A 177 -8.23 6.06 -14.13
C GLN A 177 -8.57 7.47 -14.62
N LEU A 178 -7.55 8.29 -14.84
CA LEU A 178 -7.77 9.68 -15.29
C LEU A 178 -8.22 9.76 -16.75
N GLU A 179 -7.85 8.81 -17.60
CA GLU A 179 -8.32 8.71 -18.99
C GLU A 179 -9.84 8.44 -19.08
N GLU A 180 -10.48 7.96 -18.01
CA GLU A 180 -11.95 7.84 -17.94
C GLU A 180 -12.65 9.20 -17.78
N VAL A 181 -11.93 10.21 -17.28
CA VAL A 181 -12.50 11.53 -16.94
C VAL A 181 -11.97 12.63 -17.85
N PHE A 182 -10.75 12.51 -18.33
CA PHE A 182 -10.07 13.54 -19.12
C PHE A 182 -9.56 12.97 -20.44
N ASP A 183 -9.50 13.82 -21.47
CA ASP A 183 -8.84 13.49 -22.74
C ASP A 183 -7.32 13.80 -22.64
N ASP A 184 -6.52 13.08 -23.44
CA ASP A 184 -5.07 13.30 -23.59
C ASP A 184 -4.32 13.45 -22.25
N VAL A 185 -4.45 12.44 -21.38
CA VAL A 185 -3.79 12.39 -20.07
C VAL A 185 -2.40 11.78 -20.22
N VAL A 186 -1.40 12.44 -19.62
CA VAL A 186 -0.05 11.90 -19.44
C VAL A 186 0.32 12.00 -17.98
N VAL A 187 0.58 10.86 -17.35
CA VAL A 187 1.03 10.76 -15.95
C VAL A 187 2.50 10.40 -15.92
N THR A 188 3.28 11.19 -15.20
CA THR A 188 4.72 10.95 -14.98
C THR A 188 5.00 10.90 -13.49
N VAL A 189 5.68 9.87 -13.02
CA VAL A 189 6.20 9.81 -11.65
C VAL A 189 7.49 10.64 -11.61
N TYR A 190 7.48 11.65 -10.76
CA TYR A 190 8.63 12.53 -10.55
C TYR A 190 9.54 12.01 -9.43
N ASN A 191 8.93 11.52 -8.35
CA ASN A 191 9.63 10.98 -7.21
C ASN A 191 8.81 9.85 -6.59
N ALA A 192 9.49 8.86 -6.03
CA ALA A 192 8.85 7.82 -5.22
C ALA A 192 9.77 7.44 -4.06
N THR A 193 9.19 7.30 -2.87
CA THR A 193 9.86 6.83 -1.66
C THR A 193 9.07 5.71 -1.03
N LEU A 194 9.77 4.69 -0.51
CA LEU A 194 9.16 3.59 0.22
C LEU A 194 9.83 3.48 1.58
N ASP A 195 9.07 3.68 2.64
CA ASP A 195 9.50 3.48 4.02
C ASP A 195 8.87 2.21 4.58
N ILE A 196 9.69 1.29 5.08
CA ILE A 196 9.27 0.02 5.69
C ILE A 196 9.70 0.04 7.14
N GLU A 197 8.76 0.15 8.05
CA GLU A 197 8.99 0.02 9.48
C GLU A 197 8.70 -1.40 9.94
N LEU A 198 9.68 -1.97 10.65
CA LEU A 198 9.58 -3.27 11.30
C LEU A 198 9.65 -3.06 12.81
N GLU A 199 8.77 -3.71 13.54
CA GLU A 199 8.78 -3.78 15.00
C GLU A 199 8.86 -5.24 15.44
N ASN A 200 9.84 -5.59 16.28
CA ASN A 200 10.11 -6.98 16.67
C ASN A 200 10.26 -7.94 15.47
N ASP A 201 11.02 -7.51 14.46
CA ASP A 201 11.25 -8.20 13.20
C ASP A 201 9.99 -8.47 12.33
N SER A 202 8.84 -7.87 12.65
CA SER A 202 7.59 -7.97 11.90
C SER A 202 7.25 -6.65 11.21
N TYR A 203 6.57 -6.68 10.08
CA TYR A 203 6.06 -5.44 9.46
C TYR A 203 5.12 -4.72 10.42
N ASN A 204 5.37 -3.44 10.66
CA ASN A 204 4.48 -2.57 11.43
C ASN A 204 3.74 -1.59 10.51
N VAL A 205 4.50 -0.78 9.77
CA VAL A 205 3.94 0.18 8.82
C VAL A 205 4.78 0.17 7.54
N ILE A 206 4.11 0.20 6.40
CA ILE A 206 4.74 0.47 5.09
C ILE A 206 4.08 1.73 4.53
N VAL A 207 4.90 2.69 4.08
CA VAL A 207 4.42 3.92 3.46
C VAL A 207 5.09 4.09 2.11
N LEU A 208 4.28 4.17 1.06
CA LEU A 208 4.70 4.57 -0.27
C LEU A 208 4.22 5.99 -0.53
N THR A 209 5.13 6.90 -0.85
CA THR A 209 4.79 8.25 -1.30
C THR A 209 5.26 8.42 -2.74
N CYS A 210 4.38 8.86 -3.61
CA CYS A 210 4.67 9.14 -5.01
C CYS A 210 4.27 10.57 -5.36
N GLU A 211 5.17 11.29 -6.01
CA GLU A 211 4.89 12.59 -6.61
C GLU A 211 4.66 12.42 -8.10
N TYR A 212 3.49 12.82 -8.57
CA TYR A 212 3.09 12.75 -9.96
C TYR A 212 3.04 14.14 -10.60
N PHE A 213 3.44 14.19 -11.84
CA PHE A 213 3.17 15.29 -12.73
C PHE A 213 2.17 14.82 -13.79
N ILE A 214 0.99 15.44 -13.81
CA ILE A 214 -0.13 15.03 -14.66
C ILE A 214 -0.38 16.14 -15.67
N THR A 215 -0.35 15.82 -16.95
CA THR A 215 -0.71 16.75 -18.03
C THR A 215 -2.02 16.30 -18.65
N VAL A 216 -2.96 17.22 -18.77
CA VAL A 216 -4.29 16.99 -19.34
C VAL A 216 -4.49 17.90 -20.54
N ASN A 217 -5.12 17.39 -21.62
CA ASN A 217 -5.36 18.12 -22.88
C ASN A 217 -4.10 18.73 -23.48
N GLY A 218 -2.93 18.12 -23.25
CA GLY A 218 -1.64 18.55 -23.79
C GLY A 218 -1.12 19.92 -23.30
N SER A 219 -1.79 20.59 -22.36
CA SER A 219 -1.45 21.96 -21.98
C SER A 219 -1.57 22.29 -20.49
N THR A 220 -2.47 21.67 -19.76
CA THR A 220 -2.67 21.94 -18.33
C THR A 220 -1.93 20.89 -17.50
N SER A 221 -1.12 21.35 -16.56
CA SER A 221 -0.27 20.48 -15.73
C SER A 221 -0.58 20.63 -14.25
N TYR A 222 -0.63 19.51 -13.56
CA TYR A 222 -0.91 19.40 -12.14
C TYR A 222 0.21 18.64 -11.44
N SER A 223 0.48 19.01 -10.18
CA SER A 223 1.33 18.25 -9.27
C SER A 223 0.44 17.56 -8.25
N VAL A 224 0.58 16.25 -8.12
CA VAL A 224 -0.20 15.42 -7.20
C VAL A 224 0.75 14.57 -6.37
N GLU A 225 0.56 14.58 -5.06
CA GLU A 225 1.20 13.67 -4.13
C GLU A 225 0.20 12.57 -3.75
N MET A 226 0.61 11.32 -3.89
CA MET A 226 -0.10 10.14 -3.40
C MET A 226 0.66 9.57 -2.21
N THR A 227 -0.03 9.33 -1.11
CA THR A 227 0.48 8.55 0.01
C THR A 227 -0.37 7.30 0.19
N TYR A 228 0.25 6.13 0.07
CA TYR A 228 -0.34 4.84 0.36
C TYR A 228 0.31 4.26 1.60
N SER A 229 -0.46 4.06 2.66
CA SER A 229 0.03 3.53 3.93
C SER A 229 -0.64 2.20 4.27
N MET A 230 0.16 1.24 4.72
CA MET A 230 -0.27 -0.09 5.16
C MET A 230 0.15 -0.27 6.61
N LYS A 231 -0.81 -0.54 7.49
CA LYS A 231 -0.55 -0.80 8.90
C LYS A 231 -0.90 -2.24 9.23
N TYR A 232 0.09 -2.96 9.74
CA TYR A 232 -0.04 -4.37 10.10
C TYR A 232 -0.41 -4.55 11.58
N SER A 233 -1.19 -5.58 11.85
CA SER A 233 -1.47 -6.06 13.20
C SER A 233 -1.49 -7.60 13.19
N TYR A 234 -0.79 -8.23 14.14
CA TYR A 234 -0.63 -9.67 14.25
C TYR A 234 -1.39 -10.23 15.44
N GLY A 235 -1.69 -11.52 15.35
CA GLY A 235 -2.15 -12.30 16.48
C GLY A 235 -3.55 -11.93 16.94
N LYS A 236 -4.52 -12.49 16.32
CA LYS A 236 -5.81 -12.97 16.88
C LYS A 236 -6.37 -13.88 15.83
N ASP A 237 -6.47 -15.18 16.16
CA ASP A 237 -7.22 -16.14 15.38
C ASP A 237 -8.59 -15.54 15.07
N ARG A 238 -8.76 -15.06 13.85
CA ARG A 238 -10.07 -14.67 13.33
C ARG A 238 -10.47 -15.79 12.41
N GLU A 239 -11.30 -16.68 12.91
CA GLU A 239 -11.88 -17.71 12.07
C GLU A 239 -12.57 -17.05 10.87
N ILE A 240 -11.95 -17.22 9.70
CA ILE A 240 -12.51 -16.76 8.44
C ILE A 240 -13.46 -17.83 7.96
N MET A 241 -14.75 -17.52 8.00
CA MET A 241 -15.82 -18.43 7.60
C MET A 241 -16.37 -18.05 6.22
N ALA A 242 -16.80 -19.05 5.47
CA ALA A 242 -17.54 -18.82 4.24
C ALA A 242 -18.85 -18.07 4.54
N PRO A 243 -19.17 -17.01 3.77
CA PRO A 243 -20.44 -16.33 3.91
C PRO A 243 -21.60 -17.26 3.55
N SER A 244 -22.75 -17.05 4.16
CA SER A 244 -23.99 -17.76 3.82
C SER A 244 -24.67 -17.03 2.66
N PHE A 245 -24.52 -17.53 1.45
CA PHE A 245 -25.27 -17.10 0.28
C PHE A 245 -26.49 -18.00 0.07
#